data_9f9400e2e86ac7795646b3549b0f0c51
#
_entry.id   9f9400e2e86ac7795646b3549b0f0c51
#
_cell.length_a   1.000
_cell.length_b   1.000
_cell.length_c   1.000
_cell.angle_alpha   90.00
_cell.angle_beta   90.00
_cell.angle_gamma   90.00
#
_symmetry.space_group_name_H-M   'P 1'
#
loop_
_entity.id
_entity.type
_entity.pdbx_description
1 polymer ?
#
loop_
_entity_poly.entity_id
_entity_poly.type
_entity_poly.pdbx_seq_one_letter_code
_entity_poly.pdbx_strand_id
1 'polypeptide(L)'
;MNEFNLNFYKGKKVLVTGHTGFKGTWLCRILQELGAEVTGYSQKPPTDPSIFTLTDLESQIHSVIGDIRDLEHMIQVFKETQPEIVFHLAAQPIVRESYKNPVYTYETNVMGTVNVLEAVRQCGSVKSFLNVTTDKVYRNNEWEWGYRETDELDGYDPYSNSKSCSELVTHSYEKSFLKDMDIAVSTARAGNVIGGGDFAADRIIPDCVRAVSGGKKIAVRNPHSTRPYQHVLEPLGAYLLIAEEQYQDSRKAGSYNVGPDDRSCLTTGELADLFCTAWGNGAAWENLCQGGPHEANFLKLDCSRIRNRLGWKPRWQVDEAVVNTAKWYQAWLAGQNMAEYTDCQIKEYFGI
;
A
#
# COMPACT_ATOMS: atom_id res chain seq x y z
N MET A 1 -0.67 -17.01 18.43
CA MET A 1 -0.90 -16.13 17.28
C MET A 1 -2.06 -15.25 17.66
N ASN A 2 -1.90 -13.92 17.69
CA ASN A 2 -3.09 -13.08 17.73
C ASN A 2 -3.75 -13.27 16.37
N GLU A 3 -4.82 -14.05 16.36
CA GLU A 3 -5.67 -14.16 15.19
C GLU A 3 -6.31 -12.79 14.99
N PHE A 4 -6.26 -12.28 13.77
CA PHE A 4 -6.94 -11.07 13.36
C PHE A 4 -8.43 -11.19 13.77
N ASN A 5 -8.93 -10.22 14.53
CA ASN A 5 -10.33 -10.26 14.95
C ASN A 5 -11.25 -9.82 13.82
N LEU A 6 -11.72 -10.78 13.04
CA LEU A 6 -12.59 -10.56 11.89
C LEU A 6 -13.86 -9.75 12.21
N ASN A 7 -14.30 -9.74 13.46
CA ASN A 7 -15.49 -9.02 13.89
C ASN A 7 -15.22 -7.57 14.33
N PHE A 8 -13.94 -7.17 14.48
CA PHE A 8 -13.60 -5.84 14.98
C PHE A 8 -14.15 -4.71 14.10
N TYR A 9 -14.06 -4.88 12.78
CA TYR A 9 -14.47 -3.84 11.81
C TYR A 9 -15.98 -3.78 11.58
N LYS A 10 -16.75 -4.76 12.03
CA LYS A 10 -18.20 -4.80 11.80
C LYS A 10 -18.91 -3.57 12.39
N GLY A 11 -19.56 -2.80 11.52
CA GLY A 11 -20.25 -1.55 11.86
C GLY A 11 -19.33 -0.37 12.22
N LYS A 12 -17.99 -0.51 12.04
CA LYS A 12 -17.06 0.61 12.21
C LYS A 12 -17.09 1.54 11.01
N LYS A 13 -17.11 2.84 11.28
CA LYS A 13 -16.96 3.88 10.25
C LYS A 13 -15.50 4.06 9.90
N VAL A 14 -15.13 3.68 8.69
CA VAL A 14 -13.75 3.69 8.22
C VAL A 14 -13.60 4.60 7.01
N LEU A 15 -12.66 5.54 7.07
CA LEU A 15 -12.30 6.39 5.94
C LEU A 15 -10.97 5.94 5.34
N VAL A 16 -10.96 5.74 4.02
CA VAL A 16 -9.78 5.34 3.24
C VAL A 16 -9.47 6.42 2.21
N THR A 17 -8.35 7.13 2.36
CA THR A 17 -7.89 8.00 1.29
C THR A 17 -7.13 7.20 0.24
N GLY A 18 -7.32 7.53 -1.05
CA GLY A 18 -6.69 6.77 -2.14
C GLY A 18 -7.44 5.48 -2.52
N HIS A 19 -8.73 5.40 -2.24
CA HIS A 19 -9.57 4.22 -2.46
C HIS A 19 -9.72 3.81 -3.93
N THR A 20 -9.54 4.71 -4.88
CA THR A 20 -9.58 4.43 -6.33
C THR A 20 -8.28 3.81 -6.86
N GLY A 21 -7.21 3.86 -6.08
CA GLY A 21 -5.92 3.27 -6.42
C GLY A 21 -5.86 1.77 -6.12
N PHE A 22 -4.80 1.11 -6.59
CA PHE A 22 -4.59 -0.33 -6.45
C PHE A 22 -4.76 -0.83 -5.00
N LYS A 23 -3.93 -0.38 -4.07
CA LYS A 23 -4.01 -0.81 -2.65
C LYS A 23 -5.31 -0.38 -1.97
N GLY A 24 -5.78 0.84 -2.28
CA GLY A 24 -6.98 1.39 -1.66
C GLY A 24 -8.24 0.61 -2.04
N THR A 25 -8.34 0.16 -3.29
CA THR A 25 -9.46 -0.68 -3.74
C THR A 25 -9.47 -2.04 -3.00
N TRP A 26 -8.33 -2.72 -2.93
CA TRP A 26 -8.21 -3.96 -2.16
C TRP A 26 -8.60 -3.76 -0.69
N LEU A 27 -8.10 -2.70 -0.04
CA LEU A 27 -8.43 -2.40 1.36
C LEU A 27 -9.92 -2.17 1.57
N CYS A 28 -10.57 -1.39 0.69
CA CYS A 28 -12.00 -1.14 0.79
C CYS A 28 -12.81 -2.43 0.64
N ARG A 29 -12.44 -3.33 -0.27
CA ARG A 29 -13.11 -4.62 -0.42
C ARG A 29 -12.92 -5.52 0.80
N ILE A 30 -11.72 -5.57 1.38
CA ILE A 30 -11.50 -6.30 2.63
C ILE A 30 -12.39 -5.73 3.75
N LEU A 31 -12.42 -4.41 3.90
CA LEU A 31 -13.25 -3.75 4.92
C LEU A 31 -14.74 -4.03 4.74
N GLN A 32 -15.23 -4.11 3.49
CA GLN A 32 -16.62 -4.51 3.19
C GLN A 32 -16.90 -5.95 3.62
N GLU A 33 -16.02 -6.90 3.26
CA GLU A 33 -16.14 -8.30 3.69
C GLU A 33 -16.14 -8.44 5.23
N LEU A 34 -15.44 -7.52 5.92
CA LEU A 34 -15.43 -7.44 7.38
C LEU A 34 -16.62 -6.66 7.97
N GLY A 35 -17.55 -6.16 7.14
CA GLY A 35 -18.76 -5.48 7.55
C GLY A 35 -18.57 -4.04 8.05
N ALA A 36 -17.52 -3.35 7.63
CA ALA A 36 -17.30 -1.94 7.95
C ALA A 36 -18.19 -1.01 7.09
N GLU A 37 -18.51 0.17 7.63
CA GLU A 37 -19.09 1.29 6.89
C GLU A 37 -17.97 2.10 6.24
N VAL A 38 -17.70 1.86 4.95
CA VAL A 38 -16.52 2.39 4.25
C VAL A 38 -16.84 3.69 3.52
N THR A 39 -16.08 4.73 3.82
CA THR A 39 -16.00 5.95 3.00
C THR A 39 -14.65 6.01 2.30
N GLY A 40 -14.65 6.15 0.99
CA GLY A 40 -13.44 6.39 0.20
C GLY A 40 -13.32 7.86 -0.19
N TYR A 41 -12.12 8.45 -0.10
CA TYR A 41 -11.80 9.80 -0.58
C TYR A 41 -10.58 9.78 -1.47
N SER A 42 -10.71 10.10 -2.74
CA SER A 42 -9.60 10.07 -3.71
C SER A 42 -9.92 10.83 -4.98
N GLN A 43 -8.91 11.13 -5.75
CA GLN A 43 -9.07 11.51 -7.16
C GLN A 43 -9.66 10.33 -7.96
N LYS A 44 -10.04 10.56 -9.22
CA LYS A 44 -10.46 9.51 -10.16
C LYS A 44 -9.39 8.42 -10.27
N PRO A 45 -9.76 7.18 -10.68
CA PRO A 45 -8.80 6.10 -10.88
C PRO A 45 -7.60 6.55 -11.73
N PRO A 46 -6.35 6.22 -11.33
CA PRO A 46 -5.13 6.68 -11.99
C PRO A 46 -4.84 5.95 -13.30
N THR A 47 -5.55 4.85 -13.59
CA THR A 47 -5.34 4.00 -14.77
C THR A 47 -6.68 3.56 -15.37
N ASP A 48 -6.66 3.27 -16.68
CA ASP A 48 -7.74 2.61 -17.38
C ASP A 48 -7.12 1.45 -18.19
N PRO A 49 -7.48 0.17 -17.87
CA PRO A 49 -8.39 -0.26 -16.81
C PRO A 49 -7.88 0.04 -15.40
N SER A 50 -8.77 -0.03 -14.41
CA SER A 50 -8.45 0.06 -12.98
C SER A 50 -9.19 -1.02 -12.20
N ILE A 51 -8.58 -1.52 -11.13
CA ILE A 51 -9.26 -2.49 -10.25
C ILE A 51 -10.53 -1.88 -9.64
N PHE A 52 -10.54 -0.58 -9.36
CA PHE A 52 -11.71 0.15 -8.86
C PHE A 52 -12.92 -0.01 -9.77
N THR A 53 -12.72 0.21 -11.08
CA THR A 53 -13.79 0.06 -12.09
C THR A 53 -14.15 -1.39 -12.35
N LEU A 54 -13.12 -2.27 -12.45
CA LEU A 54 -13.32 -3.70 -12.72
C LEU A 54 -14.06 -4.44 -11.60
N THR A 55 -14.01 -3.93 -10.38
CA THR A 55 -14.70 -4.52 -9.22
C THR A 55 -15.96 -3.78 -8.83
N ASP A 56 -16.38 -2.76 -9.62
CA ASP A 56 -17.54 -1.90 -9.34
C ASP A 56 -17.60 -1.41 -7.87
N LEU A 57 -16.43 -1.03 -7.33
CA LEU A 57 -16.34 -0.62 -5.93
C LEU A 57 -17.12 0.67 -5.64
N GLU A 58 -17.26 1.56 -6.66
CA GLU A 58 -17.98 2.84 -6.52
C GLU A 58 -19.42 2.65 -6.06
N SER A 59 -20.09 1.63 -6.57
CA SER A 59 -21.50 1.33 -6.21
C SER A 59 -21.66 0.72 -4.81
N GLN A 60 -20.58 0.28 -4.19
CA GLN A 60 -20.60 -0.56 -2.99
C GLN A 60 -20.16 0.18 -1.71
N ILE A 61 -19.53 1.34 -1.84
CA ILE A 61 -19.07 2.18 -0.72
C ILE A 61 -19.56 3.61 -0.88
N HIS A 62 -19.43 4.42 0.16
CA HIS A 62 -19.56 5.88 0.02
C HIS A 62 -18.29 6.44 -0.64
N SER A 63 -18.29 6.50 -1.96
CA SER A 63 -17.15 6.97 -2.77
C SER A 63 -17.24 8.48 -3.00
N VAL A 64 -16.25 9.22 -2.49
CA VAL A 64 -16.13 10.67 -2.66
C VAL A 64 -14.92 10.96 -3.54
N ILE A 65 -15.18 11.59 -4.70
CA ILE A 65 -14.10 12.06 -5.57
C ILE A 65 -13.64 13.44 -5.10
N GLY A 66 -12.36 13.52 -4.71
CA GLY A 66 -11.74 14.73 -4.17
C GLY A 66 -10.22 14.65 -4.17
N ASP A 67 -9.59 15.76 -3.84
CA ASP A 67 -8.12 15.89 -3.77
C ASP A 67 -7.71 16.14 -2.32
N ILE A 68 -6.74 15.37 -1.79
CA ILE A 68 -6.23 15.58 -0.43
C ILE A 68 -5.53 16.93 -0.22
N ARG A 69 -5.23 17.66 -1.30
CA ARG A 69 -4.72 19.04 -1.25
C ARG A 69 -5.81 20.06 -0.97
N ASP A 70 -7.09 19.67 -1.10
CA ASP A 70 -8.25 20.50 -0.75
C ASP A 70 -8.65 20.25 0.71
N LEU A 71 -8.12 21.08 1.60
CA LEU A 71 -8.37 20.97 3.03
C LEU A 71 -9.83 21.19 3.39
N GLU A 72 -10.51 22.16 2.77
CA GLU A 72 -11.89 22.50 3.10
C GLU A 72 -12.84 21.34 2.78
N HIS A 73 -12.71 20.78 1.57
CA HIS A 73 -13.48 19.60 1.17
C HIS A 73 -13.18 18.39 2.06
N MET A 74 -11.90 18.17 2.43
CA MET A 74 -11.52 17.10 3.34
C MET A 74 -12.20 17.24 4.71
N ILE A 75 -12.16 18.43 5.31
CA ILE A 75 -12.83 18.73 6.60
C ILE A 75 -14.33 18.50 6.50
N GLN A 76 -14.96 18.91 5.40
CA GLN A 76 -16.39 18.66 5.17
C GLN A 76 -16.71 17.17 5.16
N VAL A 77 -15.96 16.35 4.41
CA VAL A 77 -16.17 14.90 4.34
C VAL A 77 -16.00 14.25 5.71
N PHE A 78 -15.01 14.65 6.49
CA PHE A 78 -14.82 14.13 7.85
C PHE A 78 -16.00 14.50 8.78
N LYS A 79 -16.54 15.71 8.67
CA LYS A 79 -17.70 16.14 9.44
C LYS A 79 -18.99 15.37 9.07
N GLU A 80 -19.15 15.03 7.80
CA GLU A 80 -20.34 14.31 7.30
C GLU A 80 -20.27 12.82 7.67
N THR A 81 -19.11 12.19 7.55
CA THR A 81 -18.95 10.74 7.68
C THR A 81 -18.58 10.29 9.09
N GLN A 82 -17.99 11.18 9.91
CA GLN A 82 -17.58 10.88 11.29
C GLN A 82 -16.81 9.57 11.42
N PRO A 83 -15.66 9.39 10.74
CA PRO A 83 -14.92 8.13 10.77
C PRO A 83 -14.28 7.90 12.15
N GLU A 84 -14.31 6.63 12.60
CA GLU A 84 -13.59 6.17 13.80
C GLU A 84 -12.15 5.76 13.46
N ILE A 85 -11.94 5.23 12.26
CA ILE A 85 -10.64 4.73 11.79
C ILE A 85 -10.33 5.37 10.44
N VAL A 86 -9.09 5.84 10.28
CA VAL A 86 -8.63 6.46 9.04
C VAL A 86 -7.38 5.76 8.52
N PHE A 87 -7.45 5.27 7.29
CA PHE A 87 -6.31 4.78 6.53
C PHE A 87 -5.91 5.80 5.46
N HIS A 88 -4.73 6.38 5.61
CA HIS A 88 -4.21 7.35 4.65
C HIS A 88 -3.27 6.69 3.65
N LEU A 89 -3.80 6.34 2.45
CA LEU A 89 -3.06 5.73 1.36
C LEU A 89 -2.86 6.66 0.16
N ALA A 90 -3.61 7.76 0.07
CA ALA A 90 -3.50 8.71 -1.03
C ALA A 90 -2.08 9.28 -1.13
N ALA A 91 -1.48 9.18 -2.30
CA ALA A 91 -0.15 9.71 -2.59
C ALA A 91 0.09 9.78 -4.11
N GLN A 92 1.08 10.56 -4.54
CA GLN A 92 1.77 10.37 -5.81
C GLN A 92 2.85 9.29 -5.58
N PRO A 93 2.67 8.01 -6.07
CA PRO A 93 3.51 6.88 -5.67
C PRO A 93 4.62 6.52 -6.65
N ILE A 94 4.77 7.22 -7.78
CA ILE A 94 5.65 6.85 -8.89
C ILE A 94 6.94 7.64 -8.81
N VAL A 95 8.08 6.95 -8.58
CA VAL A 95 9.41 7.56 -8.48
C VAL A 95 9.77 8.37 -9.72
N ARG A 96 9.58 7.81 -10.92
CA ARG A 96 9.91 8.51 -12.18
C ARG A 96 9.07 9.77 -12.38
N GLU A 97 7.81 9.77 -11.95
CA GLU A 97 6.94 10.94 -12.01
C GLU A 97 7.41 12.03 -11.04
N SER A 98 7.96 11.65 -9.88
CA SER A 98 8.48 12.61 -8.90
C SER A 98 9.66 13.42 -9.42
N TYR A 99 10.48 12.85 -10.32
CA TYR A 99 11.54 13.58 -11.00
C TYR A 99 11.03 14.58 -12.03
N LYS A 100 9.89 14.29 -12.68
CA LYS A 100 9.26 15.18 -13.65
C LYS A 100 8.47 16.29 -12.98
N ASN A 101 7.74 15.97 -11.93
CA ASN A 101 6.82 16.84 -11.22
C ASN A 101 7.08 16.84 -9.70
N PRO A 102 8.25 17.35 -9.24
CA PRO A 102 8.60 17.31 -7.80
C PRO A 102 7.65 18.16 -6.96
N VAL A 103 7.25 19.34 -7.40
CA VAL A 103 6.33 20.23 -6.67
C VAL A 103 5.02 19.50 -6.39
N TYR A 104 4.38 18.95 -7.41
CA TYR A 104 3.16 18.15 -7.27
C TYR A 104 3.34 16.98 -6.30
N THR A 105 4.51 16.34 -6.33
CA THR A 105 4.83 15.22 -5.43
C THR A 105 4.85 15.67 -3.97
N TYR A 106 5.50 16.79 -3.66
CA TYR A 106 5.54 17.33 -2.29
C TYR A 106 4.19 17.90 -1.88
N GLU A 107 3.49 18.61 -2.73
CA GLU A 107 2.13 19.12 -2.43
C GLU A 107 1.19 17.97 -2.07
N THR A 108 1.24 16.87 -2.84
CA THR A 108 0.39 15.70 -2.59
C THR A 108 0.84 14.93 -1.36
N ASN A 109 2.12 14.54 -1.28
CA ASN A 109 2.57 13.59 -0.27
C ASN A 109 2.84 14.24 1.08
N VAL A 110 3.22 15.50 1.13
CA VAL A 110 3.51 16.23 2.37
C VAL A 110 2.31 17.10 2.76
N MET A 111 1.93 18.06 1.92
CA MET A 111 0.82 18.95 2.26
C MET A 111 -0.52 18.22 2.30
N GLY A 112 -0.74 17.24 1.39
CA GLY A 112 -1.90 16.36 1.46
C GLY A 112 -1.97 15.58 2.78
N THR A 113 -0.84 15.08 3.30
CA THR A 113 -0.77 14.44 4.63
C THR A 113 -1.10 15.44 5.74
N VAL A 114 -0.58 16.68 5.67
CA VAL A 114 -0.94 17.77 6.61
C VAL A 114 -2.45 17.99 6.63
N ASN A 115 -3.08 18.09 5.46
CA ASN A 115 -4.52 18.34 5.35
C ASN A 115 -5.35 17.20 5.94
N VAL A 116 -4.96 15.95 5.69
CA VAL A 116 -5.65 14.78 6.28
C VAL A 116 -5.51 14.78 7.80
N LEU A 117 -4.31 15.04 8.33
CA LEU A 117 -4.07 15.12 9.77
C LEU A 117 -4.82 16.31 10.42
N GLU A 118 -4.95 17.41 9.71
CA GLU A 118 -5.73 18.56 10.17
C GLU A 118 -7.23 18.25 10.21
N ALA A 119 -7.75 17.52 9.21
CA ALA A 119 -9.12 17.03 9.22
C ALA A 119 -9.35 16.04 10.38
N VAL A 120 -8.42 15.13 10.64
CA VAL A 120 -8.44 14.24 11.82
C VAL A 120 -8.49 15.06 13.11
N ARG A 121 -7.63 16.07 13.24
CA ARG A 121 -7.58 16.95 14.43
C ARG A 121 -8.89 17.69 14.68
N GLN A 122 -9.60 18.07 13.63
CA GLN A 122 -10.88 18.78 13.73
C GLN A 122 -12.10 17.85 13.86
N CYS A 123 -11.90 16.52 13.70
CA CYS A 123 -12.95 15.52 13.77
C CYS A 123 -12.90 14.78 15.12
N GLY A 124 -13.94 14.94 15.93
CA GLY A 124 -13.98 14.34 17.28
C GLY A 124 -14.27 12.84 17.34
N SER A 125 -14.52 12.17 16.19
CA SER A 125 -14.87 10.75 16.15
C SER A 125 -13.67 9.82 15.93
N VAL A 126 -12.54 10.32 15.37
CA VAL A 126 -11.37 9.51 15.03
C VAL A 126 -10.68 8.99 16.30
N LYS A 127 -10.41 7.71 16.35
CA LYS A 127 -9.66 7.02 17.41
C LYS A 127 -8.37 6.40 16.91
N SER A 128 -8.32 5.99 15.65
CA SER A 128 -7.18 5.31 15.05
C SER A 128 -6.86 5.92 13.68
N PHE A 129 -5.64 6.40 13.52
CA PHE A 129 -5.11 6.94 12.25
C PHE A 129 -3.87 6.16 11.83
N LEU A 130 -3.85 5.66 10.61
CA LEU A 130 -2.70 5.00 10.02
C LEU A 130 -2.25 5.71 8.75
N ASN A 131 -1.02 6.24 8.73
CA ASN A 131 -0.37 6.76 7.53
C ASN A 131 0.44 5.66 6.84
N VAL A 132 0.09 5.34 5.60
CA VAL A 132 0.82 4.37 4.78
C VAL A 132 1.95 5.06 4.04
N THR A 133 3.19 4.69 4.37
CA THR A 133 4.39 5.21 3.75
C THR A 133 5.12 4.14 2.92
N THR A 134 6.43 4.12 2.90
CA THR A 134 7.22 3.22 2.06
C THR A 134 8.50 2.79 2.76
N ASP A 135 9.08 1.68 2.33
CA ASP A 135 10.43 1.23 2.68
C ASP A 135 11.54 2.22 2.27
N LYS A 136 11.24 3.10 1.31
CA LYS A 136 12.19 4.09 0.75
C LYS A 136 12.33 5.38 1.57
N VAL A 137 11.68 5.45 2.74
CA VAL A 137 11.80 6.61 3.65
C VAL A 137 13.17 6.73 4.31
N TYR A 138 13.91 5.64 4.35
CA TYR A 138 15.21 5.59 5.02
C TYR A 138 16.34 6.17 4.17
N ARG A 139 17.35 6.73 4.84
CA ARG A 139 18.65 6.97 4.23
C ARG A 139 19.25 5.62 3.82
N ASN A 140 19.35 5.38 2.52
CA ASN A 140 19.85 4.10 2.02
C ASN A 140 21.38 4.08 2.01
N ASN A 141 21.97 3.28 2.90
CA ASN A 141 23.40 3.07 3.02
C ASN A 141 23.91 1.88 2.19
N GLU A 142 23.04 1.24 1.38
CA GLU A 142 23.36 0.06 0.55
C GLU A 142 24.03 -1.09 1.35
N TRP A 143 23.66 -1.24 2.62
CA TRP A 143 24.19 -2.28 3.51
C TRP A 143 23.32 -3.55 3.49
N GLU A 144 23.86 -4.65 4.03
CA GLU A 144 23.21 -5.97 4.02
C GLU A 144 22.13 -6.16 5.10
N TRP A 145 22.03 -5.27 6.09
CA TRP A 145 21.03 -5.33 7.17
C TRP A 145 19.72 -4.67 6.77
N GLY A 146 18.62 -5.20 7.33
CA GLY A 146 17.32 -4.55 7.22
C GLY A 146 17.26 -3.24 8.02
N TYR A 147 16.62 -2.20 7.45
CA TYR A 147 16.37 -0.94 8.14
C TYR A 147 15.34 -1.13 9.25
N ARG A 148 15.61 -0.54 10.40
CA ARG A 148 14.72 -0.54 11.56
C ARG A 148 13.95 0.78 11.64
N GLU A 149 12.85 0.79 12.34
CA GLU A 149 11.99 1.97 12.46
C GLU A 149 12.65 3.17 13.16
N THR A 150 13.78 2.95 13.79
CA THR A 150 14.62 3.98 14.45
C THR A 150 15.75 4.53 13.57
N ASP A 151 15.95 3.94 12.39
CA ASP A 151 17.00 4.39 11.47
C ASP A 151 16.60 5.72 10.78
N GLU A 152 17.58 6.44 10.26
CA GLU A 152 17.45 7.80 9.74
C GLU A 152 16.47 7.87 8.55
N LEU A 153 15.56 8.83 8.61
CA LEU A 153 14.61 9.13 7.55
C LEU A 153 15.21 10.18 6.61
N ASP A 154 15.69 9.75 5.45
CA ASP A 154 16.28 10.62 4.43
C ASP A 154 16.20 9.93 3.06
N GLY A 155 14.99 9.78 2.53
CA GLY A 155 14.78 9.21 1.21
C GLY A 155 15.47 10.01 0.11
N TYR A 156 16.13 9.33 -0.84
CA TYR A 156 17.03 9.95 -1.82
C TYR A 156 16.33 10.76 -2.91
N ASP A 157 15.30 10.20 -3.54
CA ASP A 157 14.58 10.85 -4.64
C ASP A 157 13.37 11.67 -4.13
N PRO A 158 12.76 12.55 -4.95
CA PRO A 158 11.67 13.41 -4.48
C PRO A 158 10.46 12.62 -3.94
N TYR A 159 10.14 11.43 -4.48
CA TYR A 159 9.10 10.57 -3.93
C TYR A 159 9.49 10.03 -2.55
N SER A 160 10.67 9.41 -2.46
CA SER A 160 11.18 8.82 -1.23
C SER A 160 11.31 9.87 -0.12
N ASN A 161 11.87 11.03 -0.44
CA ASN A 161 12.01 12.15 0.48
C ASN A 161 10.65 12.73 0.91
N SER A 162 9.69 12.88 -0.01
CA SER A 162 8.35 13.33 0.35
C SER A 162 7.66 12.38 1.32
N LYS A 163 7.91 11.08 1.23
CA LYS A 163 7.41 10.08 2.18
C LYS A 163 8.15 10.14 3.52
N SER A 164 9.45 10.44 3.54
CA SER A 164 10.18 10.75 4.79
C SER A 164 9.59 11.98 5.48
N CYS A 165 9.30 13.04 4.73
CA CYS A 165 8.63 14.23 5.24
C CYS A 165 7.21 13.92 5.77
N SER A 166 6.45 13.06 5.09
CA SER A 166 5.12 12.61 5.53
C SER A 166 5.20 11.88 6.89
N GLU A 167 6.22 11.06 7.13
CA GLU A 167 6.51 10.46 8.43
C GLU A 167 6.75 11.52 9.51
N LEU A 168 7.64 12.49 9.22
CA LEU A 168 7.99 13.56 10.17
C LEU A 168 6.79 14.44 10.50
N VAL A 169 5.97 14.78 9.52
CA VAL A 169 4.72 15.53 9.72
C VAL A 169 3.76 14.74 10.60
N THR A 170 3.60 13.44 10.33
CA THR A 170 2.73 12.58 11.14
C THR A 170 3.17 12.53 12.60
N HIS A 171 4.47 12.35 12.86
CA HIS A 171 5.04 12.37 14.21
C HIS A 171 4.88 13.74 14.89
N SER A 172 4.99 14.83 14.13
CA SER A 172 4.78 16.18 14.69
C SER A 172 3.34 16.38 15.12
N TYR A 173 2.37 16.01 14.28
CA TYR A 173 0.93 16.10 14.62
C TYR A 173 0.55 15.20 15.80
N GLU A 174 1.05 13.96 15.81
CA GLU A 174 0.85 13.01 16.92
C GLU A 174 1.26 13.65 18.25
N LYS A 175 2.50 14.15 18.34
CA LYS A 175 3.07 14.69 19.58
C LYS A 175 2.47 16.03 20.01
N SER A 176 2.12 16.88 19.03
CA SER A 176 1.69 18.26 19.30
C SER A 176 0.19 18.40 19.55
N PHE A 177 -0.61 17.48 19.01
CA PHE A 177 -2.06 17.60 19.01
C PHE A 177 -2.80 16.30 19.33
N LEU A 178 -2.56 15.23 18.56
CA LEU A 178 -3.46 14.09 18.52
C LEU A 178 -3.35 13.18 19.74
N LYS A 179 -2.18 13.15 20.38
CA LYS A 179 -1.97 12.40 21.62
C LYS A 179 -2.84 12.93 22.77
N ASP A 180 -2.96 14.24 22.90
CA ASP A 180 -3.79 14.86 23.95
C ASP A 180 -5.29 14.73 23.65
N MET A 181 -5.65 14.35 22.42
CA MET A 181 -7.01 14.05 21.98
C MET A 181 -7.36 12.55 22.06
N ASP A 182 -6.47 11.72 22.61
CA ASP A 182 -6.60 10.25 22.68
C ASP A 182 -6.79 9.58 21.31
N ILE A 183 -6.13 10.13 20.28
CA ILE A 183 -6.11 9.57 18.93
C ILE A 183 -4.81 8.78 18.75
N ALA A 184 -4.93 7.47 18.55
CA ALA A 184 -3.78 6.61 18.29
C ALA A 184 -3.28 6.78 16.84
N VAL A 185 -1.98 7.05 16.67
CA VAL A 185 -1.38 7.38 15.39
C VAL A 185 -0.22 6.43 15.09
N SER A 186 -0.28 5.77 13.93
CA SER A 186 0.83 4.94 13.45
C SER A 186 1.22 5.29 12.02
N THR A 187 2.44 4.90 11.66
CA THR A 187 2.92 4.85 10.28
C THR A 187 3.27 3.41 9.91
N ALA A 188 3.02 3.03 8.65
CA ALA A 188 3.35 1.70 8.15
C ALA A 188 4.22 1.81 6.89
N ARG A 189 5.44 1.28 6.97
CA ARG A 189 6.47 1.32 5.94
C ARG A 189 6.52 -0.01 5.23
N ALA A 190 5.92 -0.09 4.04
CA ALA A 190 5.87 -1.32 3.26
C ALA A 190 6.71 -1.23 1.99
N GLY A 191 7.37 -2.33 1.65
CA GLY A 191 8.17 -2.49 0.43
C GLY A 191 7.34 -2.80 -0.81
N ASN A 192 7.98 -3.39 -1.80
CA ASN A 192 7.42 -3.67 -3.11
C ASN A 192 6.21 -4.62 -3.03
N VAL A 193 5.06 -4.10 -3.39
CA VAL A 193 3.78 -4.81 -3.32
C VAL A 193 3.34 -5.21 -4.71
N ILE A 194 3.00 -6.49 -4.89
CA ILE A 194 2.46 -7.07 -6.11
C ILE A 194 1.05 -7.62 -5.87
N GLY A 195 0.25 -7.72 -6.92
CA GLY A 195 -1.12 -8.23 -6.81
C GLY A 195 -1.91 -7.94 -8.08
N GLY A 196 -3.05 -8.59 -8.22
CA GLY A 196 -3.93 -8.34 -9.33
C GLY A 196 -4.54 -6.94 -9.30
N GLY A 197 -4.76 -6.36 -10.48
CA GLY A 197 -5.41 -5.06 -10.62
C GLY A 197 -4.50 -3.84 -10.45
N ASP A 198 -3.19 -4.00 -10.37
CA ASP A 198 -2.23 -2.93 -10.59
C ASP A 198 -1.98 -2.76 -12.09
N PHE A 199 -2.36 -1.63 -12.65
CA PHE A 199 -2.17 -1.33 -14.07
C PHE A 199 -1.18 -0.17 -14.31
N ALA A 200 -0.51 0.30 -13.26
CA ALA A 200 0.42 1.42 -13.36
C ALA A 200 1.60 1.10 -14.29
N ALA A 201 2.03 2.10 -15.04
CA ALA A 201 3.25 2.02 -15.84
C ALA A 201 4.49 2.01 -14.93
N ASP A 202 5.60 1.54 -15.47
CA ASP A 202 6.90 1.48 -14.78
C ASP A 202 6.93 0.63 -13.50
N ARG A 203 6.00 -0.34 -13.39
CA ARG A 203 6.00 -1.37 -12.34
C ARG A 203 6.18 -2.74 -12.95
N ILE A 204 7.00 -3.57 -12.30
CA ILE A 204 7.47 -4.84 -12.86
C ILE A 204 6.33 -5.78 -13.25
N ILE A 205 5.36 -6.05 -12.37
CA ILE A 205 4.28 -7.00 -12.67
C ILE A 205 3.31 -6.48 -13.75
N PRO A 206 2.80 -5.24 -13.69
CA PRO A 206 2.04 -4.66 -14.80
C PRO A 206 2.77 -4.68 -16.14
N ASP A 207 4.10 -4.41 -16.15
CA ASP A 207 4.91 -4.47 -17.37
C ASP A 207 5.04 -5.91 -17.87
N CYS A 208 5.22 -6.89 -16.98
CA CYS A 208 5.21 -8.32 -17.33
C CYS A 208 3.88 -8.70 -18.00
N VAL A 209 2.74 -8.37 -17.38
CA VAL A 209 1.42 -8.70 -17.91
C VAL A 209 1.21 -8.08 -19.30
N ARG A 210 1.53 -6.80 -19.48
CA ARG A 210 1.41 -6.13 -20.78
C ARG A 210 2.26 -6.82 -21.87
N ALA A 211 3.47 -7.22 -21.52
CA ALA A 211 4.37 -7.89 -22.48
C ALA A 211 3.81 -9.26 -22.90
N VAL A 212 3.48 -10.12 -21.93
CA VAL A 212 3.03 -11.50 -22.24
C VAL A 212 1.66 -11.52 -22.91
N SER A 213 0.73 -10.61 -22.52
CA SER A 213 -0.58 -10.46 -23.18
C SER A 213 -0.46 -9.98 -24.62
N GLY A 214 0.60 -9.24 -24.93
CA GLY A 214 0.93 -8.80 -26.30
C GLY A 214 1.82 -9.79 -27.07
N GLY A 215 2.06 -11.00 -26.56
CA GLY A 215 2.92 -12.01 -27.19
C GLY A 215 4.41 -11.60 -27.28
N LYS A 216 4.87 -10.73 -26.39
CA LYS A 216 6.25 -10.21 -26.37
C LYS A 216 7.01 -10.75 -25.15
N LYS A 217 8.35 -10.76 -25.25
CA LYS A 217 9.21 -10.99 -24.09
C LYS A 217 9.09 -9.83 -23.09
N ILE A 218 9.21 -10.15 -21.81
CA ILE A 218 9.24 -9.18 -20.74
C ILE A 218 10.58 -8.45 -20.75
N ALA A 219 10.56 -7.13 -20.77
CA ALA A 219 11.76 -6.31 -20.73
C ALA A 219 12.13 -5.97 -19.27
N VAL A 220 13.18 -6.60 -18.73
CA VAL A 220 13.67 -6.32 -17.38
C VAL A 220 14.85 -5.36 -17.44
N ARG A 221 14.72 -4.19 -16.82
CA ARG A 221 15.71 -3.08 -16.91
C ARG A 221 16.87 -3.24 -15.93
N ASN A 222 16.60 -3.73 -14.72
CA ASN A 222 17.60 -3.93 -13.67
C ASN A 222 17.38 -5.29 -12.97
N PRO A 223 17.79 -6.41 -13.64
CA PRO A 223 17.51 -7.76 -13.13
C PRO A 223 18.24 -8.10 -11.83
N HIS A 224 19.30 -7.39 -11.47
CA HIS A 224 20.15 -7.67 -10.31
C HIS A 224 19.74 -6.92 -9.03
N SER A 225 18.78 -5.99 -9.11
CA SER A 225 18.32 -5.26 -7.91
C SER A 225 17.47 -6.15 -7.01
N THR A 226 17.83 -6.25 -5.74
CA THR A 226 17.11 -7.04 -4.73
C THR A 226 16.00 -6.20 -4.07
N ARG A 227 14.80 -6.76 -3.99
CA ARG A 227 13.62 -6.11 -3.40
C ARG A 227 12.81 -7.08 -2.54
N PRO A 228 12.17 -6.59 -1.46
CA PRO A 228 11.27 -7.36 -0.62
C PRO A 228 9.87 -7.40 -1.27
N TYR A 229 9.61 -8.41 -2.11
CA TYR A 229 8.31 -8.55 -2.78
C TYR A 229 7.29 -9.26 -1.88
N GLN A 230 6.07 -8.72 -1.83
CA GLN A 230 4.97 -9.30 -1.06
C GLN A 230 3.62 -9.08 -1.78
N HIS A 231 2.68 -10.01 -1.56
CA HIS A 231 1.32 -9.83 -2.08
C HIS A 231 0.63 -8.64 -1.42
N VAL A 232 -0.28 -7.98 -2.14
CA VAL A 232 -1.01 -6.79 -1.63
C VAL A 232 -1.77 -7.08 -0.34
N LEU A 233 -2.26 -8.29 -0.14
CA LEU A 233 -2.98 -8.71 1.05
C LEU A 233 -2.09 -8.74 2.30
N GLU A 234 -0.77 -8.95 2.15
CA GLU A 234 0.18 -8.96 3.28
C GLU A 234 0.24 -7.61 4.01
N PRO A 235 0.63 -6.51 3.33
CA PRO A 235 0.65 -5.22 4.01
C PRO A 235 -0.75 -4.74 4.40
N LEU A 236 -1.81 -5.08 3.63
CA LEU A 236 -3.17 -4.69 4.00
C LEU A 236 -3.64 -5.40 5.27
N GLY A 237 -3.32 -6.68 5.44
CA GLY A 237 -3.57 -7.41 6.70
C GLY A 237 -2.81 -6.79 7.88
N ALA A 238 -1.54 -6.37 7.66
CA ALA A 238 -0.79 -5.66 8.69
C ALA A 238 -1.40 -4.30 9.03
N TYR A 239 -1.88 -3.53 8.04
CA TYR A 239 -2.51 -2.23 8.29
C TYR A 239 -3.80 -2.37 9.10
N LEU A 240 -4.61 -3.36 8.79
CA LEU A 240 -5.82 -3.67 9.55
C LEU A 240 -5.46 -4.05 11.00
N LEU A 241 -4.47 -4.92 11.20
CA LEU A 241 -4.03 -5.30 12.54
C LEU A 241 -3.48 -4.11 13.34
N ILE A 242 -2.65 -3.25 12.73
CA ILE A 242 -2.13 -2.04 13.40
C ILE A 242 -3.28 -1.14 13.84
N ALA A 243 -4.25 -0.88 12.93
CA ALA A 243 -5.35 0.01 13.22
C ALA A 243 -6.30 -0.53 14.29
N GLU A 244 -6.54 -1.85 14.32
CA GLU A 244 -7.30 -2.54 15.38
C GLU A 244 -6.59 -2.44 16.72
N GLU A 245 -5.32 -2.86 16.77
CA GLU A 245 -4.55 -2.98 17.99
C GLU A 245 -4.33 -1.62 18.68
N GLN A 246 -4.06 -0.57 17.90
CA GLN A 246 -3.92 0.78 18.44
C GLN A 246 -5.27 1.43 18.82
N TYR A 247 -6.37 1.04 18.17
CA TYR A 247 -7.72 1.47 18.54
C TYR A 247 -8.10 0.94 19.92
N GLN A 248 -7.70 -0.28 20.23
CA GLN A 248 -7.97 -0.94 21.53
C GLN A 248 -6.99 -0.50 22.61
N ASP A 249 -5.73 -0.26 22.27
CA ASP A 249 -4.66 0.16 23.18
C ASP A 249 -3.70 1.14 22.46
N SER A 250 -3.86 2.43 22.74
CA SER A 250 -3.04 3.50 22.14
C SER A 250 -1.54 3.33 22.37
N ARG A 251 -1.11 2.57 23.41
CA ARG A 251 0.32 2.24 23.65
C ARG A 251 0.92 1.37 22.54
N LYS A 252 0.09 0.72 21.73
CA LYS A 252 0.51 -0.06 20.56
C LYS A 252 0.76 0.80 19.31
N ALA A 253 0.40 2.07 19.34
CA ALA A 253 0.69 3.00 18.26
C ALA A 253 2.21 3.21 18.06
N GLY A 254 2.60 3.60 16.86
CA GLY A 254 3.98 3.91 16.48
C GLY A 254 4.31 3.59 15.03
N SER A 255 5.60 3.65 14.67
CA SER A 255 6.04 3.30 13.33
C SER A 255 6.30 1.80 13.22
N TYR A 256 5.87 1.19 12.12
CA TYR A 256 6.02 -0.23 11.85
C TYR A 256 6.55 -0.48 10.43
N ASN A 257 7.61 -1.27 10.34
CA ASN A 257 8.03 -1.89 9.10
C ASN A 257 7.15 -3.09 8.77
N VAL A 258 6.69 -3.18 7.52
CA VAL A 258 5.83 -4.25 7.03
C VAL A 258 6.47 -4.84 5.78
N GLY A 259 7.07 -6.00 5.91
CA GLY A 259 7.78 -6.66 4.83
C GLY A 259 7.77 -8.18 4.98
N PRO A 260 8.13 -8.88 3.90
CA PRO A 260 8.17 -10.33 3.89
C PRO A 260 9.36 -10.87 4.72
N ASP A 261 9.45 -12.18 4.80
CA ASP A 261 10.64 -12.87 5.28
C ASP A 261 11.80 -12.76 4.27
N ASP A 262 13.02 -12.96 4.74
CA ASP A 262 14.24 -12.85 3.93
C ASP A 262 14.21 -13.68 2.66
N ARG A 263 13.59 -14.86 2.68
CA ARG A 263 13.42 -15.73 1.51
C ARG A 263 12.56 -15.13 0.39
N SER A 264 11.81 -14.09 0.66
CA SER A 264 11.00 -13.34 -0.32
C SER A 264 11.68 -12.04 -0.76
N CYS A 265 12.93 -11.81 -0.35
CA CYS A 265 13.79 -10.76 -0.88
C CYS A 265 14.53 -11.31 -2.11
N LEU A 266 13.97 -11.08 -3.28
CA LEU A 266 14.47 -11.61 -4.56
C LEU A 266 15.04 -10.49 -5.43
N THR A 267 15.92 -10.86 -6.34
CA THR A 267 16.27 -10.01 -7.46
C THR A 267 15.09 -9.84 -8.42
N THR A 268 15.07 -8.73 -9.16
CA THR A 268 14.01 -8.50 -10.16
C THR A 268 14.01 -9.57 -11.25
N GLY A 269 15.19 -10.16 -11.58
CA GLY A 269 15.31 -11.27 -12.51
C GLY A 269 14.65 -12.54 -11.98
N GLU A 270 14.92 -12.93 -10.73
CA GLU A 270 14.29 -14.08 -10.07
C GLU A 270 12.76 -13.91 -9.98
N LEU A 271 12.27 -12.68 -9.70
CA LEU A 271 10.83 -12.42 -9.75
C LEU A 271 10.25 -12.63 -11.16
N ALA A 272 10.97 -12.20 -12.21
CA ALA A 272 10.54 -12.40 -13.59
C ALA A 272 10.54 -13.89 -13.98
N ASP A 273 11.48 -14.70 -13.49
CA ASP A 273 11.50 -16.15 -13.66
C ASP A 273 10.29 -16.82 -13.02
N LEU A 274 9.97 -16.43 -11.76
CA LEU A 274 8.78 -16.93 -11.07
C LEU A 274 7.50 -16.53 -11.82
N PHE A 275 7.42 -15.28 -12.30
CA PHE A 275 6.25 -14.82 -13.06
C PHE A 275 6.11 -15.60 -14.39
N CYS A 276 7.19 -15.80 -15.14
CA CYS A 276 7.16 -16.58 -16.39
C CYS A 276 6.69 -18.03 -16.14
N THR A 277 7.17 -18.64 -15.05
CA THR A 277 6.77 -19.99 -14.65
C THR A 277 5.27 -20.03 -14.29
N ALA A 278 4.79 -19.08 -13.48
CA ALA A 278 3.39 -19.00 -13.05
C ALA A 278 2.44 -18.68 -14.22
N TRP A 279 2.89 -17.84 -15.15
CA TRP A 279 2.10 -17.49 -16.33
C TRP A 279 1.97 -18.64 -17.32
N GLY A 280 3.05 -19.40 -17.53
CA GLY A 280 3.10 -20.48 -18.50
C GLY A 280 3.16 -20.00 -19.96
N ASN A 281 2.67 -20.81 -20.89
CA ASN A 281 2.54 -20.48 -22.31
C ASN A 281 3.83 -19.97 -23.00
N GLY A 282 5.01 -20.40 -22.51
CA GLY A 282 6.29 -19.98 -23.07
C GLY A 282 6.67 -18.53 -22.77
N ALA A 283 6.08 -17.92 -21.75
CA ALA A 283 6.49 -16.59 -21.26
C ALA A 283 7.99 -16.57 -20.95
N ALA A 284 8.66 -15.52 -21.38
CA ALA A 284 10.10 -15.33 -21.20
C ALA A 284 10.43 -13.86 -21.03
N TRP A 285 11.56 -13.57 -20.41
CA TRP A 285 12.07 -12.20 -20.27
C TRP A 285 13.45 -12.03 -20.91
N GLU A 286 13.84 -10.80 -21.11
CA GLU A 286 15.16 -10.41 -21.60
C GLU A 286 15.68 -9.20 -20.83
N ASN A 287 17.00 -9.14 -20.68
CA ASN A 287 17.66 -8.04 -20.01
C ASN A 287 17.82 -6.86 -20.99
N LEU A 288 17.09 -5.78 -20.71
CA LEU A 288 17.30 -4.50 -21.39
C LEU A 288 18.10 -3.59 -20.45
N CYS A 289 19.41 -3.75 -20.39
CA CYS A 289 20.31 -2.80 -19.73
C CYS A 289 20.16 -1.42 -20.34
N GLN A 290 19.25 -0.61 -19.85
CA GLN A 290 19.12 0.81 -20.21
C GLN A 290 19.36 1.63 -18.95
N GLY A 291 20.28 2.60 -19.03
CA GLY A 291 20.49 3.60 -17.99
C GLY A 291 19.17 4.27 -17.62
N GLY A 292 18.93 4.45 -16.33
CA GLY A 292 17.74 5.11 -15.76
C GLY A 292 18.16 5.94 -14.55
N PRO A 293 17.22 6.67 -13.91
CA PRO A 293 17.49 7.32 -12.64
C PRO A 293 18.00 6.31 -11.62
N HIS A 294 18.80 6.79 -10.67
CA HIS A 294 19.36 5.95 -9.61
C HIS A 294 18.24 5.22 -8.87
N GLU A 295 18.27 3.89 -8.89
CA GLU A 295 17.44 3.03 -8.04
C GLU A 295 18.37 2.28 -7.08
N ALA A 296 18.00 2.19 -5.80
CA ALA A 296 18.74 1.45 -4.81
C ALA A 296 19.00 0.01 -5.30
N ASN A 297 20.21 -0.51 -5.11
CA ASN A 297 20.53 -1.90 -5.48
C ASN A 297 20.00 -2.87 -4.44
N PHE A 298 20.01 -2.47 -3.17
CA PHE A 298 19.61 -3.30 -2.05
C PHE A 298 18.70 -2.51 -1.10
N LEU A 299 17.55 -3.08 -0.75
CA LEU A 299 16.63 -2.53 0.24
C LEU A 299 15.92 -3.67 0.96
N LYS A 300 16.01 -3.68 2.28
CA LYS A 300 15.43 -4.69 3.16
C LYS A 300 14.91 -4.03 4.43
N LEU A 301 13.86 -4.57 5.03
CA LEU A 301 13.28 -4.09 6.27
C LEU A 301 13.48 -5.10 7.40
N ASP A 302 13.83 -4.61 8.59
CA ASP A 302 13.68 -5.37 9.84
C ASP A 302 12.25 -5.21 10.34
N CYS A 303 11.48 -6.29 10.31
CA CYS A 303 10.08 -6.33 10.75
C CYS A 303 9.91 -6.90 12.16
N SER A 304 10.98 -6.94 12.97
CA SER A 304 10.95 -7.50 14.33
C SER A 304 9.95 -6.78 15.24
N ARG A 305 9.78 -5.47 15.06
CA ARG A 305 8.86 -4.68 15.89
C ARG A 305 7.41 -5.11 15.73
N ILE A 306 6.89 -5.19 14.50
CA ILE A 306 5.50 -5.60 14.27
C ILE A 306 5.27 -7.05 14.71
N ARG A 307 6.25 -7.94 14.48
CA ARG A 307 6.20 -9.34 14.90
C ARG A 307 6.11 -9.48 16.43
N ASN A 308 6.98 -8.77 17.15
CA ASN A 308 7.05 -8.89 18.61
C ASN A 308 5.91 -8.16 19.33
N ARG A 309 5.46 -7.00 18.83
CA ARG A 309 4.45 -6.19 19.49
C ARG A 309 3.02 -6.60 19.12
N LEU A 310 2.77 -6.97 17.86
CA LEU A 310 1.45 -7.24 17.31
C LEU A 310 1.25 -8.71 16.88
N GLY A 311 2.33 -9.51 16.84
CA GLY A 311 2.26 -10.92 16.44
C GLY A 311 2.08 -11.14 14.94
N TRP A 312 2.13 -10.07 14.12
CA TRP A 312 1.97 -10.18 12.67
C TRP A 312 3.10 -10.99 12.02
N LYS A 313 2.73 -11.83 11.05
CA LYS A 313 3.65 -12.59 10.20
C LYS A 313 3.07 -12.68 8.79
N PRO A 314 3.91 -12.62 7.73
CA PRO A 314 3.42 -12.86 6.39
C PRO A 314 2.84 -14.29 6.27
N ARG A 315 1.73 -14.41 5.54
CA ARG A 315 1.03 -15.68 5.28
C ARG A 315 1.51 -16.28 3.96
N TRP A 316 1.50 -15.50 2.90
CA TRP A 316 1.95 -15.91 1.57
C TRP A 316 3.40 -15.49 1.33
N GLN A 317 4.20 -16.41 0.87
CA GLN A 317 5.55 -16.11 0.43
C GLN A 317 5.53 -15.61 -1.03
N VAL A 318 6.68 -15.19 -1.54
CA VAL A 318 6.77 -14.53 -2.85
C VAL A 318 6.32 -15.43 -4.01
N ASP A 319 6.55 -16.73 -3.94
CA ASP A 319 6.08 -17.71 -4.91
C ASP A 319 4.54 -17.78 -4.97
N GLU A 320 3.88 -17.89 -3.82
CA GLU A 320 2.41 -17.83 -3.71
C GLU A 320 1.89 -16.46 -4.17
N ALA A 321 2.56 -15.37 -3.78
CA ALA A 321 2.22 -14.01 -4.18
C ALA A 321 2.24 -13.85 -5.72
N VAL A 322 3.26 -14.37 -6.39
CA VAL A 322 3.39 -14.31 -7.85
C VAL A 322 2.32 -15.16 -8.53
N VAL A 323 2.11 -16.39 -8.03
CA VAL A 323 1.09 -17.31 -8.59
C VAL A 323 -0.31 -16.69 -8.48
N ASN A 324 -0.70 -16.17 -7.33
CA ASN A 324 -2.01 -15.56 -7.13
C ASN A 324 -2.17 -14.27 -7.94
N THR A 325 -1.10 -13.50 -8.10
CA THR A 325 -1.09 -12.33 -8.99
C THR A 325 -1.29 -12.73 -10.45
N ALA A 326 -0.54 -13.71 -10.94
CA ALA A 326 -0.65 -14.18 -12.33
C ALA A 326 -2.06 -14.73 -12.63
N LYS A 327 -2.62 -15.54 -11.72
CA LYS A 327 -3.99 -16.07 -11.82
C LYS A 327 -5.04 -14.97 -11.91
N TRP A 328 -4.89 -13.89 -11.14
CA TRP A 328 -5.82 -12.76 -11.18
C TRP A 328 -5.85 -12.12 -12.56
N TYR A 329 -4.68 -11.86 -13.16
CA TYR A 329 -4.63 -11.28 -14.51
C TYR A 329 -5.10 -12.24 -15.59
N GLN A 330 -4.84 -13.56 -15.46
CA GLN A 330 -5.36 -14.58 -16.38
C GLN A 330 -6.90 -14.62 -16.32
N ALA A 331 -7.49 -14.54 -15.13
CA ALA A 331 -8.94 -14.45 -14.94
C ALA A 331 -9.53 -13.19 -15.58
N TRP A 332 -8.86 -12.04 -15.40
CA TRP A 332 -9.25 -10.78 -16.05
C TRP A 332 -9.21 -10.89 -17.58
N LEU A 333 -8.14 -11.42 -18.15
CA LEU A 333 -8.02 -11.62 -19.61
C LEU A 333 -9.05 -12.61 -20.15
N ALA A 334 -9.50 -13.56 -19.34
CA ALA A 334 -10.57 -14.50 -19.66
C ALA A 334 -11.98 -13.89 -19.50
N GLY A 335 -12.10 -12.62 -19.11
CA GLY A 335 -13.40 -11.93 -18.95
C GLY A 335 -14.22 -12.38 -17.74
N GLN A 336 -13.57 -12.91 -16.69
CA GLN A 336 -14.27 -13.30 -15.47
C GLN A 336 -14.74 -12.08 -14.67
N ASN A 337 -15.69 -12.29 -13.76
CA ASN A 337 -16.14 -11.27 -12.82
C ASN A 337 -15.02 -10.94 -11.82
N MET A 338 -14.38 -9.79 -11.98
CA MET A 338 -13.22 -9.42 -11.15
C MET A 338 -13.60 -9.03 -9.72
N ALA A 339 -14.83 -8.63 -9.47
CA ALA A 339 -15.31 -8.42 -8.10
C ALA A 339 -15.31 -9.74 -7.32
N GLU A 340 -16.00 -10.76 -7.85
CA GLU A 340 -16.06 -12.08 -7.23
C GLU A 340 -14.67 -12.73 -7.11
N TYR A 341 -13.85 -12.61 -8.16
CA TYR A 341 -12.49 -13.18 -8.14
C TYR A 341 -11.61 -12.56 -7.05
N THR A 342 -11.69 -11.23 -6.91
CA THR A 342 -10.94 -10.48 -5.89
C THR A 342 -11.40 -10.88 -4.48
N ASP A 343 -12.73 -11.01 -4.27
CA ASP A 343 -13.30 -11.44 -2.99
C ASP A 343 -12.91 -12.88 -2.64
N CYS A 344 -12.85 -13.78 -3.63
CA CYS A 344 -12.36 -15.15 -3.40
C CYS A 344 -10.91 -15.15 -2.90
N GLN A 345 -10.02 -14.34 -3.48
CA GLN A 345 -8.65 -14.23 -2.97
C GLN A 345 -8.58 -13.62 -1.56
N ILE A 346 -9.43 -12.63 -1.26
CA ILE A 346 -9.55 -12.06 0.09
C ILE A 346 -9.98 -13.15 1.08
N LYS A 347 -11.02 -13.89 0.76
CA LYS A 347 -11.55 -14.97 1.61
C LYS A 347 -10.53 -16.09 1.84
N GLU A 348 -9.84 -16.51 0.80
CA GLU A 348 -8.76 -17.50 0.89
C GLU A 348 -7.65 -17.00 1.83
N TYR A 349 -7.21 -15.75 1.67
CA TYR A 349 -6.13 -15.19 2.48
C TYR A 349 -6.51 -15.04 3.96
N PHE A 350 -7.71 -14.52 4.26
CA PHE A 350 -8.14 -14.29 5.64
C PHE A 350 -8.79 -15.51 6.30
N GLY A 351 -9.19 -16.52 5.54
CA GLY A 351 -9.90 -17.70 6.02
C GLY A 351 -11.35 -17.43 6.41
N ILE A 352 -12.08 -16.62 5.63
CA ILE A 352 -13.47 -16.20 5.86
C ILE A 352 -14.40 -16.65 4.74
#